data_de9c68a11a7f831672f11962fbf3e020
#
_entry.id   de9c68a11a7f831672f11962fbf3e020
#
_cell.length_a   1.000
_cell.length_b   1.000
_cell.length_c   1.000
_cell.angle_alpha   90.00
_cell.angle_beta   90.00
_cell.angle_gamma   90.00
#
_symmetry.space_group_name_H-M   'P 1'
#
loop_
_entity.id
_entity.type
_entity.pdbx_description
1 polymer ?
#
loop_
_entity_poly.entity_id
_entity_poly.type
_entity_poly.pdbx_seq_one_letter_code
_entity_poly.pdbx_strand_id
1 'polypeptide(L)'
;MQIFLSRRSLLTALAALPITALPLRAEERQKVSVALDWTPNTNHIGLFVARDKGFYREAGLDVDILPYTDTSAATLVANHVADFGILGSIGLITQRSAGADLVAAYAVTQTETGRLVFKADRKDIQRPRDLDGLTYGGFGSAWENALIGSIIRHDGGKGDFETITLGTSAYQALDSGAVDFTLEVYTWEGVKAKLDGLAQRAFRYADYGVPDEHTALIGSSSAFLAKKPQAASAFLQATRRGYDFAVDHPDEATDLLVAANKDALTDRKLVRASLQALIDGHYLRTAEGISGRFDPQKMTAIGNYLFEAGILKDGNGEKLAVRPDFSAYFTNDLLG
;
A
#
# COMPACT_ATOMS: atom_id res chain seq x y z
N MET A 1 7.96 10.76 99.44
CA MET A 1 7.26 9.63 98.85
C MET A 1 7.55 9.76 97.33
N GLN A 2 8.61 9.08 96.87
CA GLN A 2 9.11 9.13 95.44
C GLN A 2 8.38 8.02 94.68
N ILE A 3 7.74 8.37 93.60
CA ILE A 3 7.13 7.41 92.68
C ILE A 3 8.01 7.34 91.44
N PHE A 4 8.68 6.19 91.31
CA PHE A 4 9.46 5.85 90.10
C PHE A 4 8.49 5.46 89.00
N LEU A 5 8.51 6.22 87.87
CA LEU A 5 7.84 5.80 86.63
C LEU A 5 8.82 5.02 85.75
N SER A 6 8.48 3.77 85.55
CA SER A 6 9.20 2.81 84.75
C SER A 6 9.12 3.14 83.24
N ARG A 7 10.34 3.11 82.59
CA ARG A 7 10.49 3.18 81.15
C ARG A 7 10.22 1.81 80.51
N ARG A 8 8.99 1.47 80.21
CA ARG A 8 8.65 0.35 79.30
C ARG A 8 7.20 0.50 78.87
N SER A 9 6.99 0.81 77.60
CA SER A 9 5.81 0.50 76.80
C SER A 9 5.50 1.66 75.83
N LEU A 10 6.39 1.91 74.86
CA LEU A 10 6.03 2.56 73.60
C LEU A 10 6.36 1.59 72.47
N LEU A 11 5.57 0.54 72.34
CA LEU A 11 5.46 -0.27 71.14
C LEU A 11 4.41 0.38 70.26
N THR A 12 4.86 1.24 69.35
CA THR A 12 4.09 1.78 68.25
C THR A 12 3.64 0.65 67.35
N ALA A 13 2.34 0.39 67.33
CA ALA A 13 1.70 -0.44 66.34
C ALA A 13 1.78 0.27 64.97
N LEU A 14 2.74 -0.13 64.15
CA LEU A 14 2.72 0.20 62.72
C LEU A 14 1.57 -0.59 62.08
N ALA A 15 0.44 0.06 61.87
CA ALA A 15 -0.67 -0.49 61.11
C ALA A 15 -0.17 -0.68 59.65
N ALA A 16 0.12 -1.91 59.27
CA ALA A 16 0.34 -2.31 57.91
C ALA A 16 -0.98 -2.12 57.15
N LEU A 17 -1.10 -1.01 56.41
CA LEU A 17 -2.14 -0.84 55.43
C LEU A 17 -1.90 -1.89 54.33
N PRO A 18 -2.88 -2.74 54.03
CA PRO A 18 -2.77 -3.66 52.90
C PRO A 18 -2.70 -2.77 51.63
N ILE A 19 -1.59 -2.77 50.94
CA ILE A 19 -1.49 -2.29 49.58
C ILE A 19 -2.33 -3.27 48.76
N THR A 20 -3.59 -2.97 48.56
CA THR A 20 -4.43 -3.64 47.57
C THR A 20 -3.83 -3.26 46.21
N ALA A 21 -2.99 -4.13 45.67
CA ALA A 21 -2.60 -4.07 44.26
C ALA A 21 -3.91 -4.20 43.48
N LEU A 22 -4.41 -3.06 43.00
CA LEU A 22 -5.46 -3.06 41.96
C LEU A 22 -4.91 -3.92 40.82
N PRO A 23 -5.64 -4.94 40.35
CA PRO A 23 -5.22 -5.66 39.18
C PRO A 23 -5.08 -4.62 38.06
N LEU A 24 -3.88 -4.46 37.52
CA LEU A 24 -3.68 -3.75 36.26
C LEU A 24 -4.54 -4.53 35.25
N ARG A 25 -5.74 -4.04 35.01
CA ARG A 25 -6.60 -4.56 33.94
C ARG A 25 -5.82 -4.26 32.67
N ALA A 26 -5.26 -5.29 32.05
CA ALA A 26 -4.66 -5.13 30.74
C ALA A 26 -5.72 -4.45 29.86
N GLU A 27 -5.48 -3.22 29.48
CA GLU A 27 -6.40 -2.46 28.63
C GLU A 27 -6.58 -3.29 27.35
N GLU A 28 -7.83 -3.68 27.09
CA GLU A 28 -8.15 -4.52 25.93
C GLU A 28 -7.76 -3.73 24.68
N ARG A 29 -6.77 -4.24 23.93
CA ARG A 29 -6.27 -3.57 22.73
C ARG A 29 -7.39 -3.48 21.71
N GLN A 30 -7.46 -2.34 21.03
CA GLN A 30 -8.42 -2.15 19.98
C GLN A 30 -8.04 -2.97 18.76
N LYS A 31 -8.96 -3.80 18.27
CA LYS A 31 -8.77 -4.58 17.05
C LYS A 31 -8.88 -3.67 15.83
N VAL A 32 -7.95 -3.85 14.88
CA VAL A 32 -7.90 -3.20 13.58
C VAL A 32 -7.49 -4.24 12.56
N SER A 33 -8.12 -4.24 11.39
CA SER A 33 -7.78 -5.13 10.28
C SER A 33 -7.29 -4.35 9.06
N VAL A 34 -6.32 -4.93 8.33
CA VAL A 34 -5.83 -4.39 7.06
C VAL A 34 -5.73 -5.50 6.02
N ALA A 35 -6.40 -5.33 4.87
CA ALA A 35 -6.38 -6.29 3.77
C ALA A 35 -5.24 -5.99 2.80
N LEU A 36 -4.52 -7.03 2.38
CA LEU A 36 -3.50 -6.93 1.34
C LEU A 36 -4.15 -6.94 -0.06
N ASP A 37 -3.55 -6.21 -1.00
CA ASP A 37 -3.96 -6.14 -2.41
C ASP A 37 -3.30 -7.21 -3.29
N TRP A 38 -2.26 -7.86 -2.79
CA TRP A 38 -1.45 -8.83 -3.50
C TRP A 38 -0.82 -9.85 -2.54
N THR A 39 -0.18 -10.88 -3.10
CA THR A 39 0.70 -11.75 -2.31
C THR A 39 1.72 -10.89 -1.56
N PRO A 40 2.11 -11.26 -0.33
CA PRO A 40 3.05 -10.48 0.47
C PRO A 40 4.31 -10.11 -0.32
N ASN A 41 4.66 -8.82 -0.29
CA ASN A 41 5.83 -8.28 -0.96
C ASN A 41 6.35 -7.04 -0.20
N THR A 42 7.36 -6.37 -0.73
CA THR A 42 8.01 -5.25 -0.05
C THR A 42 7.16 -3.99 0.08
N ASN A 43 6.10 -3.81 -0.72
CA ASN A 43 5.14 -2.73 -0.50
C ASN A 43 4.38 -2.90 0.83
N HIS A 44 4.29 -4.12 1.36
CA HIS A 44 3.62 -4.44 2.63
C HIS A 44 4.58 -4.43 3.83
N ILE A 45 5.89 -4.24 3.64
CA ILE A 45 6.93 -4.47 4.65
C ILE A 45 6.69 -3.68 5.93
N GLY A 46 6.22 -2.44 5.83
CA GLY A 46 5.95 -1.60 6.99
C GLY A 46 4.87 -2.16 7.92
N LEU A 47 3.85 -2.85 7.37
CA LEU A 47 2.80 -3.49 8.16
C LEU A 47 3.35 -4.64 9.00
N PHE A 48 4.15 -5.53 8.38
CA PHE A 48 4.74 -6.68 9.06
C PHE A 48 5.78 -6.25 10.08
N VAL A 49 6.63 -5.28 9.74
CA VAL A 49 7.61 -4.68 10.67
C VAL A 49 6.89 -4.05 11.86
N ALA A 50 5.86 -3.24 11.65
CA ALA A 50 5.11 -2.60 12.73
C ALA A 50 4.46 -3.61 13.67
N ARG A 51 3.94 -4.73 13.13
CA ARG A 51 3.37 -5.82 13.92
C ARG A 51 4.46 -6.53 14.74
N ASP A 52 5.54 -6.97 14.11
CA ASP A 52 6.51 -7.88 14.71
C ASP A 52 7.50 -7.15 15.63
N LYS A 53 7.78 -5.85 15.37
CA LYS A 53 8.49 -4.96 16.31
C LYS A 53 7.60 -4.49 17.45
N GLY A 54 6.32 -4.77 17.42
CA GLY A 54 5.37 -4.42 18.48
C GLY A 54 4.87 -2.98 18.45
N PHE A 55 5.09 -2.21 17.37
CA PHE A 55 4.68 -0.80 17.28
C PHE A 55 3.16 -0.65 17.38
N TYR A 56 2.38 -1.58 16.83
CA TYR A 56 0.93 -1.61 17.02
C TYR A 56 0.53 -1.86 18.46
N ARG A 57 1.22 -2.79 19.15
CA ARG A 57 0.95 -3.10 20.57
C ARG A 57 1.24 -1.92 21.47
N GLU A 58 2.34 -1.21 21.20
CA GLU A 58 2.70 0.04 21.91
C GLU A 58 1.65 1.13 21.70
N ALA A 59 1.00 1.16 20.52
CA ALA A 59 -0.09 2.06 20.20
C ALA A 59 -1.47 1.59 20.71
N GLY A 60 -1.54 0.53 21.53
CA GLY A 60 -2.78 0.00 22.07
C GLY A 60 -3.63 -0.79 21.06
N LEU A 61 -3.04 -1.25 19.96
CA LEU A 61 -3.73 -1.95 18.89
C LEU A 61 -3.36 -3.44 18.82
N ASP A 62 -4.34 -4.23 18.39
CA ASP A 62 -4.19 -5.61 17.93
C ASP A 62 -4.54 -5.63 16.45
N VAL A 63 -3.51 -5.73 15.58
CA VAL A 63 -3.67 -5.58 14.13
C VAL A 63 -3.63 -6.93 13.44
N ASP A 64 -4.70 -7.23 12.71
CA ASP A 64 -4.82 -8.40 11.84
C ASP A 64 -4.53 -8.01 10.38
N ILE A 65 -3.50 -8.61 9.78
CA ILE A 65 -3.13 -8.44 8.38
C ILE A 65 -3.81 -9.55 7.59
N LEU A 66 -4.90 -9.20 6.91
CA LEU A 66 -5.69 -10.14 6.12
C LEU A 66 -4.96 -10.46 4.81
N PRO A 67 -4.84 -11.76 4.44
CA PRO A 67 -4.15 -12.15 3.22
C PRO A 67 -4.89 -11.67 1.97
N TYR A 68 -4.15 -11.61 0.86
CA TYR A 68 -4.73 -11.40 -0.47
C TYR A 68 -5.75 -12.50 -0.81
N THR A 69 -6.85 -12.09 -1.41
CA THR A 69 -7.93 -12.97 -1.91
C THR A 69 -8.40 -12.47 -3.28
N ASP A 70 -9.28 -13.23 -3.94
CA ASP A 70 -9.91 -12.82 -5.20
C ASP A 70 -10.83 -11.59 -5.03
N THR A 71 -11.28 -11.30 -3.80
CA THR A 71 -11.98 -10.05 -3.49
C THR A 71 -10.97 -8.95 -3.23
N SER A 72 -11.03 -7.86 -3.99
CA SER A 72 -10.08 -6.76 -3.84
C SER A 72 -10.13 -6.12 -2.45
N ALA A 73 -8.97 -5.68 -1.94
CA ALA A 73 -8.88 -4.97 -0.67
C ALA A 73 -9.81 -3.74 -0.62
N ALA A 74 -9.95 -3.02 -1.73
CA ALA A 74 -10.89 -1.89 -1.84
C ALA A 74 -12.34 -2.31 -1.60
N THR A 75 -12.76 -3.45 -2.16
CA THR A 75 -14.10 -4.01 -1.94
C THR A 75 -14.31 -4.43 -0.49
N LEU A 76 -13.30 -5.04 0.14
CA LEU A 76 -13.36 -5.42 1.56
C LEU A 76 -13.52 -4.20 2.46
N VAL A 77 -12.79 -3.11 2.17
CA VAL A 77 -12.90 -1.85 2.92
C VAL A 77 -14.25 -1.17 2.70
N ALA A 78 -14.69 -1.04 1.44
CA ALA A 78 -15.96 -0.38 1.11
C ALA A 78 -17.17 -1.10 1.71
N ASN A 79 -17.09 -2.43 1.91
CA ASN A 79 -18.12 -3.24 2.56
C ASN A 79 -17.88 -3.45 4.06
N HIS A 80 -16.93 -2.73 4.68
CA HIS A 80 -16.61 -2.80 6.12
C HIS A 80 -16.19 -4.20 6.61
N VAL A 81 -15.66 -5.05 5.73
CA VAL A 81 -15.06 -6.35 6.08
C VAL A 81 -13.65 -6.16 6.62
N ALA A 82 -12.93 -5.17 6.08
CA ALA A 82 -11.65 -4.72 6.60
C ALA A 82 -11.71 -3.24 6.98
N ASP A 83 -10.98 -2.83 8.02
CA ASP A 83 -10.90 -1.43 8.44
C ASP A 83 -10.00 -0.61 7.50
N PHE A 84 -8.91 -1.22 7.04
CA PHE A 84 -7.96 -0.66 6.07
C PHE A 84 -7.67 -1.65 4.95
N GLY A 85 -7.11 -1.15 3.86
CA GLY A 85 -6.63 -1.99 2.76
C GLY A 85 -5.47 -1.34 2.03
N ILE A 86 -4.57 -2.16 1.48
CA ILE A 86 -3.59 -1.69 0.50
C ILE A 86 -4.33 -1.55 -0.83
N LEU A 87 -4.19 -0.41 -1.48
CA LEU A 87 -4.90 -0.04 -2.70
C LEU A 87 -3.93 0.62 -3.69
N GLY A 88 -4.28 0.59 -4.97
CA GLY A 88 -3.70 1.49 -5.97
C GLY A 88 -4.51 2.78 -6.06
N SER A 89 -3.88 3.91 -6.32
CA SER A 89 -4.54 5.22 -6.43
C SER A 89 -5.58 5.25 -7.56
N ILE A 90 -5.27 4.70 -8.74
CA ILE A 90 -6.24 4.59 -9.85
C ILE A 90 -7.45 3.78 -9.42
N GLY A 91 -7.23 2.62 -8.77
CA GLY A 91 -8.29 1.77 -8.26
C GLY A 91 -9.17 2.45 -7.21
N LEU A 92 -8.56 3.18 -6.26
CA LEU A 92 -9.29 3.96 -5.26
C LEU A 92 -10.14 5.05 -5.92
N ILE A 93 -9.55 5.84 -6.82
CA ILE A 93 -10.23 6.97 -7.48
C ILE A 93 -11.40 6.45 -8.33
N THR A 94 -11.22 5.38 -9.10
CA THR A 94 -12.28 4.80 -9.92
C THR A 94 -13.42 4.24 -9.09
N GLN A 95 -13.14 3.47 -8.03
CA GLN A 95 -14.18 2.89 -7.19
C GLN A 95 -14.92 3.95 -6.36
N ARG A 96 -14.21 4.96 -5.84
CA ARG A 96 -14.85 6.06 -5.13
C ARG A 96 -15.72 6.90 -6.07
N SER A 97 -15.30 7.13 -7.30
CA SER A 97 -16.10 7.80 -8.33
C SER A 97 -17.39 7.02 -8.66
N ALA A 98 -17.35 5.70 -8.54
CA ALA A 98 -18.52 4.83 -8.67
C ALA A 98 -19.37 4.74 -7.39
N GLY A 99 -19.04 5.51 -6.34
CA GLY A 99 -19.83 5.61 -5.11
C GLY A 99 -19.33 4.77 -3.93
N ALA A 100 -18.18 4.09 -4.05
CA ALA A 100 -17.60 3.36 -2.93
C ALA A 100 -17.12 4.32 -1.82
N ASP A 101 -17.35 3.98 -0.55
CA ASP A 101 -16.85 4.73 0.60
C ASP A 101 -15.37 4.41 0.84
N LEU A 102 -14.49 5.13 0.15
CA LEU A 102 -13.04 4.95 0.23
C LEU A 102 -12.33 6.29 0.38
N VAL A 103 -11.36 6.36 1.28
CA VAL A 103 -10.46 7.51 1.49
C VAL A 103 -9.04 6.99 1.62
N ALA A 104 -8.09 7.56 0.85
CA ALA A 104 -6.68 7.30 1.00
C ALA A 104 -6.15 7.97 2.27
N ALA A 105 -5.44 7.24 3.14
CA ALA A 105 -5.01 7.72 4.45
C ALA A 105 -3.49 7.62 4.69
N TYR A 106 -2.75 6.87 3.85
CA TYR A 106 -1.29 6.75 3.92
C TYR A 106 -0.72 6.42 2.53
N ALA A 107 0.24 7.21 2.05
CA ALA A 107 0.96 6.95 0.81
C ALA A 107 2.13 5.98 1.10
N VAL A 108 1.98 4.70 0.70
CA VAL A 108 3.05 3.71 0.85
C VAL A 108 4.21 4.06 -0.05
N THR A 109 3.94 4.31 -1.34
CA THR A 109 4.96 4.79 -2.27
C THR A 109 4.75 6.27 -2.59
N GLN A 110 5.87 7.00 -2.64
CA GLN A 110 5.86 8.44 -2.86
C GLN A 110 5.78 8.80 -4.35
N THR A 111 5.98 7.84 -5.24
CA THR A 111 5.96 8.02 -6.70
C THR A 111 5.60 6.71 -7.39
N GLU A 112 5.22 6.79 -8.67
CA GLU A 112 4.77 5.68 -9.50
C GLU A 112 5.88 4.64 -9.74
N THR A 113 5.53 3.37 -9.64
CA THR A 113 6.42 2.23 -9.90
C THR A 113 5.98 1.35 -11.07
N GLY A 114 4.80 1.63 -11.65
CA GLY A 114 4.22 0.87 -12.75
C GLY A 114 4.86 1.18 -14.10
N ARG A 115 4.99 0.17 -14.92
CA ARG A 115 5.51 0.26 -16.28
C ARG A 115 4.81 -0.71 -17.21
N LEU A 116 4.80 -0.40 -18.52
CA LEU A 116 4.51 -1.37 -19.57
C LEU A 116 5.80 -2.07 -19.96
N VAL A 117 5.89 -3.38 -19.72
CA VAL A 117 7.10 -4.17 -19.93
C VAL A 117 6.93 -5.14 -21.11
N PHE A 118 8.02 -5.32 -21.87
CA PHE A 118 8.11 -6.23 -23.01
C PHE A 118 9.52 -6.80 -23.13
N LYS A 119 9.70 -7.87 -23.91
CA LYS A 119 11.00 -8.52 -24.09
C LYS A 119 11.98 -7.60 -24.83
N ALA A 120 13.26 -7.59 -24.44
CA ALA A 120 14.26 -6.69 -25.00
C ALA A 120 14.62 -7.01 -26.46
N ASP A 121 14.37 -8.24 -26.93
CA ASP A 121 14.58 -8.67 -28.30
C ASP A 121 13.51 -8.18 -29.30
N ARG A 122 12.37 -7.65 -28.82
CA ARG A 122 11.32 -7.01 -29.60
C ARG A 122 11.82 -5.65 -30.14
N LYS A 123 12.58 -5.70 -31.25
CA LYS A 123 13.17 -4.50 -31.89
C LYS A 123 12.14 -3.65 -32.62
N ASP A 124 10.99 -4.22 -32.91
CA ASP A 124 9.79 -3.57 -33.46
C ASP A 124 9.11 -2.62 -32.45
N ILE A 125 9.31 -2.83 -31.14
CA ILE A 125 8.74 -1.98 -30.07
C ILE A 125 9.79 -0.96 -29.65
N GLN A 126 9.67 0.31 -30.08
CA GLN A 126 10.57 1.39 -29.72
C GLN A 126 9.90 2.47 -28.86
N ARG A 127 8.57 2.58 -28.96
CA ARG A 127 7.75 3.59 -28.31
C ARG A 127 6.32 3.07 -28.13
N PRO A 128 5.49 3.67 -27.24
CA PRO A 128 4.17 3.13 -26.93
C PRO A 128 3.23 2.91 -28.11
N ARG A 129 3.26 3.75 -29.14
CA ARG A 129 2.40 3.54 -30.31
C ARG A 129 2.69 2.24 -31.07
N ASP A 130 3.87 1.66 -30.86
CA ASP A 130 4.24 0.39 -31.49
C ASP A 130 3.56 -0.82 -30.80
N LEU A 131 2.82 -0.56 -29.71
CA LEU A 131 1.99 -1.55 -29.04
C LEU A 131 0.60 -1.73 -29.71
N ASP A 132 0.21 -0.85 -30.65
CA ASP A 132 -1.03 -1.01 -31.42
C ASP A 132 -1.05 -2.35 -32.15
N GLY A 133 -2.14 -3.08 -32.02
CA GLY A 133 -2.34 -4.41 -32.64
C GLY A 133 -1.64 -5.56 -31.95
N LEU A 134 -0.90 -5.31 -30.87
CA LEU A 134 -0.21 -6.34 -30.08
C LEU A 134 -1.11 -6.92 -28.98
N THR A 135 -0.68 -8.02 -28.38
CA THR A 135 -1.40 -8.74 -27.32
C THR A 135 -0.87 -8.34 -25.94
N TYR A 136 -1.76 -7.78 -25.13
CA TYR A 136 -1.55 -7.45 -23.72
C TYR A 136 -1.97 -8.61 -22.81
N GLY A 137 -1.08 -9.05 -21.92
CA GLY A 137 -1.44 -9.92 -20.80
C GLY A 137 -1.87 -9.10 -19.59
N GLY A 138 -3.17 -9.13 -19.23
CA GLY A 138 -3.75 -8.26 -18.23
C GLY A 138 -4.13 -8.97 -16.92
N PHE A 139 -4.51 -8.15 -15.93
CA PHE A 139 -4.97 -8.60 -14.61
C PHE A 139 -6.50 -8.56 -14.49
N GLY A 140 -7.19 -8.00 -15.50
CA GLY A 140 -8.65 -7.94 -15.57
C GLY A 140 -9.26 -6.72 -14.91
N SER A 141 -8.46 -5.73 -14.54
CA SER A 141 -8.97 -4.48 -13.99
C SER A 141 -9.60 -3.60 -15.07
N ALA A 142 -10.76 -3.00 -14.78
CA ALA A 142 -11.51 -2.22 -15.77
C ALA A 142 -10.75 -0.97 -16.30
N TRP A 143 -9.78 -0.48 -15.53
CA TRP A 143 -8.97 0.70 -15.87
C TRP A 143 -7.78 0.40 -16.79
N GLU A 144 -7.28 -0.87 -16.81
CA GLU A 144 -6.03 -1.23 -17.52
C GLU A 144 -6.07 -0.83 -19.00
N ASN A 145 -7.08 -1.31 -19.73
CA ASN A 145 -7.20 -1.02 -21.16
C ASN A 145 -7.31 0.48 -21.45
N ALA A 146 -8.02 1.21 -20.60
CA ALA A 146 -8.19 2.65 -20.76
C ALA A 146 -6.87 3.39 -20.54
N LEU A 147 -6.09 3.03 -19.50
CA LEU A 147 -4.77 3.60 -19.21
C LEU A 147 -3.78 3.30 -20.34
N ILE A 148 -3.63 2.03 -20.72
CA ILE A 148 -2.72 1.59 -21.78
C ILE A 148 -3.06 2.28 -23.10
N GLY A 149 -4.34 2.26 -23.49
CA GLY A 149 -4.80 2.94 -24.68
C GLY A 149 -4.55 4.44 -24.66
N SER A 150 -4.61 5.10 -23.48
CA SER A 150 -4.28 6.53 -23.36
C SER A 150 -2.78 6.80 -23.54
N ILE A 151 -1.91 5.95 -23.01
CA ILE A 151 -0.45 6.00 -23.19
C ILE A 151 -0.09 5.85 -24.68
N ILE A 152 -0.69 4.87 -25.36
CA ILE A 152 -0.48 4.62 -26.79
C ILE A 152 -0.95 5.83 -27.61
N ARG A 153 -2.13 6.39 -27.34
CA ARG A 153 -2.66 7.57 -28.03
C ARG A 153 -1.84 8.83 -27.75
N HIS A 154 -1.33 9.00 -26.55
CA HIS A 154 -0.45 10.13 -26.21
C HIS A 154 0.79 10.13 -27.11
N ASP A 155 1.30 8.96 -27.47
CA ASP A 155 2.45 8.79 -28.36
C ASP A 155 2.07 8.79 -29.88
N GLY A 156 0.80 9.05 -30.21
CA GLY A 156 0.29 9.16 -31.59
C GLY A 156 -0.18 7.84 -32.21
N GLY A 157 -0.38 6.81 -31.40
CA GLY A 157 -1.03 5.55 -31.81
C GLY A 157 -2.55 5.61 -31.72
N LYS A 158 -3.22 4.51 -32.05
CA LYS A 158 -4.69 4.38 -32.00
C LYS A 158 -5.19 4.01 -30.60
N GLY A 159 -4.36 3.30 -29.83
CA GLY A 159 -4.73 2.71 -28.54
C GLY A 159 -5.54 1.41 -28.69
N ASP A 160 -5.36 0.70 -29.80
CA ASP A 160 -6.00 -0.58 -30.10
C ASP A 160 -5.00 -1.72 -29.85
N PHE A 161 -5.36 -2.67 -28.99
CA PHE A 161 -4.59 -3.87 -28.69
C PHE A 161 -5.51 -4.97 -28.19
N GLU A 162 -5.05 -6.21 -28.30
CA GLU A 162 -5.79 -7.35 -27.76
C GLU A 162 -5.48 -7.55 -26.28
N THR A 163 -6.49 -7.93 -25.48
CA THR A 163 -6.31 -8.18 -24.04
C THR A 163 -6.66 -9.62 -23.69
N ILE A 164 -5.74 -10.31 -23.03
CA ILE A 164 -5.95 -11.63 -22.42
C ILE A 164 -5.83 -11.48 -20.90
N THR A 165 -6.88 -11.81 -20.14
CA THR A 165 -6.84 -11.77 -18.68
C THR A 165 -6.14 -13.00 -18.15
N LEU A 166 -4.99 -12.83 -17.53
CA LEU A 166 -4.09 -13.90 -17.07
C LEU A 166 -3.74 -13.81 -15.59
N GLY A 167 -4.02 -12.67 -14.94
CA GLY A 167 -3.56 -12.42 -13.58
C GLY A 167 -2.04 -12.54 -13.47
N THR A 168 -1.56 -13.17 -12.41
CA THR A 168 -0.10 -13.37 -12.18
C THR A 168 0.60 -14.20 -13.26
N SER A 169 -0.14 -14.99 -14.05
CA SER A 169 0.42 -15.75 -15.16
C SER A 169 0.87 -14.88 -16.35
N ALA A 170 0.51 -13.58 -16.35
CA ALA A 170 0.91 -12.63 -17.38
C ALA A 170 2.44 -12.52 -17.54
N TYR A 171 3.20 -12.62 -16.44
CA TYR A 171 4.67 -12.56 -16.48
C TYR A 171 5.28 -13.78 -17.16
N GLN A 172 4.75 -14.98 -16.86
CA GLN A 172 5.17 -16.22 -17.53
C GLN A 172 4.76 -16.22 -19.00
N ALA A 173 3.59 -15.69 -19.32
CA ALA A 173 3.12 -15.56 -20.70
C ALA A 173 3.99 -14.59 -21.51
N LEU A 174 4.44 -13.47 -20.90
CA LEU A 174 5.41 -12.56 -21.51
C LEU A 174 6.76 -13.25 -21.78
N ASP A 175 7.28 -13.98 -20.81
CA ASP A 175 8.57 -14.68 -20.94
C ASP A 175 8.53 -15.73 -22.04
N SER A 176 7.45 -16.54 -22.12
CA SER A 176 7.24 -17.54 -23.17
C SER A 176 6.90 -16.91 -24.55
N GLY A 177 6.55 -15.63 -24.62
CA GLY A 177 6.10 -14.96 -25.83
C GLY A 177 4.64 -15.24 -26.21
N ALA A 178 3.82 -15.75 -25.27
CA ALA A 178 2.39 -15.93 -25.47
C ALA A 178 1.62 -14.60 -25.47
N VAL A 179 2.19 -13.56 -24.86
CA VAL A 179 1.74 -12.16 -24.96
C VAL A 179 2.94 -11.28 -25.31
N ASP A 180 2.67 -10.10 -25.88
CA ASP A 180 3.69 -9.17 -26.33
C ASP A 180 4.18 -8.26 -25.24
N PHE A 181 3.27 -7.84 -24.35
CA PHE A 181 3.57 -6.94 -23.24
C PHE A 181 2.60 -7.13 -22.07
N THR A 182 3.01 -6.64 -20.90
CA THR A 182 2.18 -6.62 -19.68
C THR A 182 2.49 -5.39 -18.85
N LEU A 183 1.75 -5.19 -17.77
CA LEU A 183 2.21 -4.23 -16.74
C LEU A 183 3.12 -4.91 -15.72
N GLU A 184 3.99 -4.11 -15.10
CA GLU A 184 4.79 -4.55 -13.95
C GLU A 184 4.86 -3.47 -12.88
N VAL A 185 5.06 -3.88 -11.64
CA VAL A 185 5.60 -3.04 -10.57
C VAL A 185 7.12 -3.21 -10.61
N TYR A 186 7.83 -2.16 -11.03
CA TYR A 186 9.29 -2.21 -11.21
C TYR A 186 10.03 -2.75 -10.00
N THR A 187 9.63 -2.31 -8.82
CA THR A 187 10.30 -2.63 -7.56
C THR A 187 10.11 -4.07 -7.11
N TRP A 188 9.20 -4.82 -7.74
CA TRP A 188 8.98 -6.24 -7.45
C TRP A 188 9.21 -7.11 -8.69
N GLU A 189 8.31 -7.08 -9.66
CA GLU A 189 8.43 -7.90 -10.87
C GLU A 189 9.64 -7.52 -11.71
N GLY A 190 9.93 -6.23 -11.86
CA GLY A 190 11.10 -5.75 -12.60
C GLY A 190 12.41 -6.14 -11.92
N VAL A 191 12.47 -6.10 -10.58
CA VAL A 191 13.64 -6.59 -9.82
C VAL A 191 13.78 -8.10 -9.97
N LYS A 192 12.66 -8.85 -9.89
CA LYS A 192 12.66 -10.30 -10.09
C LYS A 192 13.19 -10.68 -11.48
N ALA A 193 12.66 -10.08 -12.53
CA ALA A 193 13.11 -10.32 -13.90
C ALA A 193 14.61 -10.07 -14.06
N LYS A 194 15.13 -8.96 -13.47
CA LYS A 194 16.56 -8.67 -13.47
C LYS A 194 17.40 -9.73 -12.74
N LEU A 195 16.92 -10.24 -11.60
CA LEU A 195 17.61 -11.29 -10.84
C LEU A 195 17.59 -12.62 -11.59
N ASP A 196 16.51 -12.92 -12.33
CA ASP A 196 16.36 -14.12 -13.16
C ASP A 196 17.12 -13.99 -14.50
N GLY A 197 17.74 -12.85 -14.77
CA GLY A 197 18.50 -12.62 -16.01
C GLY A 197 17.63 -12.40 -17.24
N LEU A 198 16.33 -12.09 -17.06
CA LEU A 198 15.40 -11.82 -18.16
C LEU A 198 15.70 -10.43 -18.75
N ALA A 199 15.98 -10.39 -20.04
CA ALA A 199 16.23 -9.13 -20.73
C ALA A 199 14.90 -8.48 -21.14
N GLN A 200 14.52 -7.40 -20.45
CA GLN A 200 13.28 -6.67 -20.68
C GLN A 200 13.55 -5.17 -20.93
N ARG A 201 12.63 -4.53 -21.62
CA ARG A 201 12.51 -3.08 -21.79
C ARG A 201 11.13 -2.66 -21.32
N ALA A 202 10.99 -1.40 -20.92
CA ALA A 202 9.74 -0.90 -20.40
C ALA A 202 9.50 0.56 -20.76
N PHE A 203 8.22 0.96 -20.81
CA PHE A 203 7.76 2.34 -20.86
C PHE A 203 7.20 2.73 -19.50
N ARG A 204 7.76 3.77 -18.88
CA ARG A 204 7.22 4.33 -17.64
C ARG A 204 5.98 5.16 -17.98
N TYR A 205 4.96 5.07 -17.18
CA TYR A 205 3.71 5.80 -17.42
C TYR A 205 3.93 7.32 -17.47
N ALA A 206 4.74 7.85 -16.54
CA ALA A 206 5.00 9.29 -16.45
C ALA A 206 5.72 9.88 -17.67
N ASP A 207 6.44 9.07 -18.44
CA ASP A 207 7.12 9.53 -19.65
C ASP A 207 6.13 9.72 -20.83
N TYR A 208 4.88 9.25 -20.68
CA TYR A 208 3.85 9.22 -21.73
C TYR A 208 2.50 9.79 -21.27
N GLY A 209 2.57 10.89 -20.51
CA GLY A 209 1.41 11.74 -20.22
C GLY A 209 0.57 11.31 -19.02
N VAL A 210 0.90 10.21 -18.35
CA VAL A 210 0.26 9.85 -17.08
C VAL A 210 0.94 10.64 -15.96
N PRO A 211 0.22 11.40 -15.14
CA PRO A 211 0.83 12.10 -14.01
C PRO A 211 1.49 11.13 -13.03
N ASP A 212 2.61 11.55 -12.44
CA ASP A 212 3.21 10.81 -11.33
C ASP A 212 2.24 10.73 -10.15
N GLU A 213 2.16 9.56 -9.52
CA GLU A 213 1.16 9.25 -8.51
C GLU A 213 1.72 8.45 -7.33
N HIS A 214 0.93 8.33 -6.28
CA HIS A 214 1.18 7.42 -5.17
C HIS A 214 0.57 6.06 -5.49
N THR A 215 1.34 5.09 -5.99
CA THR A 215 0.82 3.83 -6.56
C THR A 215 0.26 2.89 -5.51
N ALA A 216 1.05 2.52 -4.49
CA ALA A 216 0.56 1.78 -3.35
C ALA A 216 0.22 2.76 -2.23
N LEU A 217 -0.98 2.64 -1.68
CA LEU A 217 -1.46 3.44 -0.57
C LEU A 217 -2.29 2.60 0.40
N ILE A 218 -2.48 3.09 1.61
CA ILE A 218 -3.44 2.52 2.56
C ILE A 218 -4.69 3.37 2.51
N GLY A 219 -5.82 2.73 2.21
CA GLY A 219 -7.14 3.34 2.24
C GLY A 219 -8.00 2.78 3.37
N SER A 220 -9.04 3.55 3.72
CA SER A 220 -10.07 3.17 4.67
C SER A 220 -11.43 3.69 4.21
N SER A 221 -12.50 3.36 4.92
CA SER A 221 -13.79 4.01 4.70
C SER A 221 -13.88 5.33 5.49
N SER A 222 -14.55 6.35 4.93
CA SER A 222 -14.81 7.60 5.66
C SER A 222 -15.62 7.34 6.94
N ALA A 223 -16.51 6.36 6.89
CA ALA A 223 -17.28 5.92 8.04
C ALA A 223 -16.39 5.39 9.18
N PHE A 224 -15.37 4.55 8.88
CA PHE A 224 -14.43 4.06 9.89
C PHE A 224 -13.57 5.19 10.45
N LEU A 225 -13.00 6.04 9.58
CA LEU A 225 -12.16 7.17 10.00
C LEU A 225 -12.92 8.13 10.92
N ALA A 226 -14.19 8.40 10.63
CA ALA A 226 -15.04 9.25 11.46
C ALA A 226 -15.43 8.59 12.80
N LYS A 227 -15.70 7.27 12.78
CA LYS A 227 -16.14 6.54 13.97
C LYS A 227 -15.02 6.23 14.95
N LYS A 228 -13.79 6.00 14.44
CA LYS A 228 -12.63 5.55 15.24
C LYS A 228 -11.35 6.34 14.92
N PRO A 229 -11.38 7.69 14.96
CA PRO A 229 -10.25 8.52 14.51
C PRO A 229 -8.95 8.27 15.29
N GLN A 230 -9.05 8.00 16.61
CA GLN A 230 -7.87 7.72 17.44
C GLN A 230 -7.20 6.40 17.03
N ALA A 231 -7.98 5.34 16.79
CA ALA A 231 -7.44 4.07 16.33
C ALA A 231 -6.86 4.17 14.92
N ALA A 232 -7.51 4.92 14.04
CA ALA A 232 -7.01 5.17 12.69
C ALA A 232 -5.65 5.90 12.72
N SER A 233 -5.55 6.97 13.50
CA SER A 233 -4.29 7.71 13.66
C SER A 233 -3.19 6.85 14.30
N ALA A 234 -3.52 6.09 15.36
CA ALA A 234 -2.58 5.19 16.02
C ALA A 234 -2.05 4.10 15.06
N PHE A 235 -2.94 3.51 14.24
CA PHE A 235 -2.59 2.53 13.23
C PHE A 235 -1.63 3.11 12.18
N LEU A 236 -1.98 4.26 11.60
CA LEU A 236 -1.18 4.87 10.53
C LEU A 236 0.19 5.37 11.03
N GLN A 237 0.26 5.94 12.24
CA GLN A 237 1.52 6.37 12.84
C GLN A 237 2.43 5.18 13.18
N ALA A 238 1.88 4.09 13.73
CA ALA A 238 2.64 2.86 13.97
C ALA A 238 3.10 2.21 12.67
N THR A 239 2.26 2.23 11.62
CA THR A 239 2.61 1.77 10.28
C THR A 239 3.76 2.61 9.69
N ARG A 240 3.72 3.95 9.83
CA ARG A 240 4.82 4.82 9.40
C ARG A 240 6.14 4.44 10.07
N ARG A 241 6.13 4.20 11.40
CA ARG A 241 7.32 3.70 12.11
C ARG A 241 7.84 2.39 11.51
N GLY A 242 6.94 1.51 11.05
CA GLY A 242 7.30 0.27 10.38
C GLY A 242 8.01 0.49 9.05
N TYR A 243 7.51 1.40 8.21
CA TYR A 243 8.17 1.76 6.95
C TYR A 243 9.48 2.50 7.17
N ASP A 244 9.54 3.45 8.10
CA ASP A 244 10.77 4.16 8.44
C ASP A 244 11.84 3.18 8.95
N PHE A 245 11.46 2.23 9.82
CA PHE A 245 12.35 1.17 10.29
C PHE A 245 12.87 0.33 9.11
N ALA A 246 12.01 -0.03 8.15
CA ALA A 246 12.42 -0.84 7.00
C ALA A 246 13.45 -0.10 6.11
N VAL A 247 13.34 1.20 5.97
CA VAL A 247 14.33 2.03 5.25
C VAL A 247 15.66 2.10 6.02
N ASP A 248 15.60 2.27 7.35
CA ASP A 248 16.79 2.45 8.19
C ASP A 248 17.50 1.13 8.55
N HIS A 249 16.76 0.00 8.56
CA HIS A 249 17.24 -1.35 8.92
C HIS A 249 16.82 -2.41 7.88
N PRO A 250 17.25 -2.29 6.60
CA PRO A 250 16.70 -3.08 5.50
C PRO A 250 16.92 -4.59 5.62
N ASP A 251 18.03 -5.02 6.22
CA ASP A 251 18.29 -6.46 6.38
C ASP A 251 17.37 -7.08 7.44
N GLU A 252 17.20 -6.43 8.60
CA GLU A 252 16.30 -6.88 9.66
C GLU A 252 14.84 -6.86 9.18
N ALA A 253 14.43 -5.79 8.49
CA ALA A 253 13.08 -5.68 7.93
C ALA A 253 12.79 -6.78 6.89
N THR A 254 13.79 -7.11 6.05
CA THR A 254 13.70 -8.23 5.11
C THR A 254 13.48 -9.55 5.86
N ASP A 255 14.25 -9.80 6.92
CA ASP A 255 14.14 -11.03 7.71
C ASP A 255 12.78 -11.15 8.40
N LEU A 256 12.25 -10.05 8.92
CA LEU A 256 10.90 -10.00 9.52
C LEU A 256 9.82 -10.31 8.48
N LEU A 257 9.87 -9.68 7.29
CA LEU A 257 8.88 -9.91 6.24
C LEU A 257 8.90 -11.37 5.74
N VAL A 258 10.09 -11.93 5.50
CA VAL A 258 10.26 -13.33 5.09
C VAL A 258 9.79 -14.29 6.18
N ALA A 259 10.17 -14.05 7.44
CA ALA A 259 9.78 -14.90 8.56
C ALA A 259 8.26 -14.94 8.77
N ALA A 260 7.60 -13.80 8.54
CA ALA A 260 6.15 -13.67 8.65
C ALA A 260 5.37 -14.35 7.51
N ASN A 261 6.02 -14.61 6.36
CA ASN A 261 5.37 -15.06 5.13
C ASN A 261 6.14 -16.21 4.46
N LYS A 262 6.60 -17.20 5.22
CA LYS A 262 7.51 -18.27 4.76
C LYS A 262 7.00 -19.04 3.55
N ASP A 263 5.70 -19.25 3.44
CA ASP A 263 5.09 -20.00 2.35
C ASP A 263 5.02 -19.20 1.05
N ALA A 264 4.95 -17.88 1.14
CA ALA A 264 4.84 -16.97 -0.02
C ALA A 264 6.20 -16.37 -0.42
N LEU A 265 7.08 -16.10 0.55
CA LEU A 265 8.37 -15.43 0.33
C LEU A 265 9.53 -16.39 0.59
N THR A 266 9.79 -17.25 -0.38
CA THR A 266 10.87 -18.27 -0.32
C THR A 266 12.23 -17.72 -0.78
N ASP A 267 12.26 -16.62 -1.53
CA ASP A 267 13.48 -15.97 -2.03
C ASP A 267 13.81 -14.69 -1.25
N ARG A 268 14.59 -14.83 -0.19
CA ARG A 268 15.09 -13.67 0.60
C ARG A 268 15.89 -12.67 -0.25
N LYS A 269 16.60 -13.17 -1.29
CA LYS A 269 17.41 -12.30 -2.16
C LYS A 269 16.53 -11.34 -2.96
N LEU A 270 15.41 -11.85 -3.49
CA LEU A 270 14.41 -11.01 -4.16
C LEU A 270 13.85 -9.95 -3.20
N VAL A 271 13.40 -10.36 -2.01
CA VAL A 271 12.84 -9.43 -1.01
C VAL A 271 13.84 -8.33 -0.66
N ARG A 272 15.10 -8.68 -0.42
CA ARG A 272 16.14 -7.70 -0.08
C ARG A 272 16.48 -6.76 -1.23
N ALA A 273 16.56 -7.29 -2.46
CA ALA A 273 16.83 -6.48 -3.65
C ALA A 273 15.66 -5.54 -4.00
N SER A 274 14.44 -6.02 -3.83
CA SER A 274 13.22 -5.21 -4.00
C SER A 274 13.15 -4.07 -2.97
N LEU A 275 13.42 -4.36 -1.69
CA LEU A 275 13.50 -3.31 -0.67
C LEU A 275 14.61 -2.30 -0.98
N GLN A 276 15.77 -2.75 -1.47
CA GLN A 276 16.82 -1.83 -1.87
C GLN A 276 16.38 -0.93 -3.03
N ALA A 277 15.67 -1.47 -4.02
CA ALA A 277 15.13 -0.67 -5.11
C ALA A 277 14.12 0.39 -4.63
N LEU A 278 13.29 0.04 -3.63
CA LEU A 278 12.37 0.99 -3.00
C LEU A 278 13.10 2.11 -2.23
N ILE A 279 14.21 1.78 -1.59
CA ILE A 279 15.05 2.75 -0.84
C ILE A 279 15.80 3.67 -1.83
N ASP A 280 16.51 3.10 -2.79
CA ASP A 280 17.35 3.83 -3.76
C ASP A 280 16.52 4.80 -4.62
N GLY A 281 15.28 4.41 -4.94
CA GLY A 281 14.33 5.24 -5.69
C GLY A 281 13.53 6.21 -4.84
N HIS A 282 13.78 6.30 -3.54
CA HIS A 282 13.03 7.14 -2.60
C HIS A 282 11.50 6.85 -2.61
N TYR A 283 11.11 5.61 -2.91
CA TYR A 283 9.69 5.25 -3.03
C TYR A 283 8.97 5.18 -1.69
N LEU A 284 9.61 4.68 -0.61
CA LEU A 284 8.99 4.58 0.72
C LEU A 284 9.12 5.87 1.53
N ARG A 285 10.17 6.64 1.28
CA ARG A 285 10.48 7.88 1.98
C ARG A 285 11.16 8.82 1.00
N THR A 286 10.68 10.07 0.88
CA THR A 286 11.28 11.06 -0.02
C THR A 286 12.72 11.40 0.40
N ALA A 287 13.47 12.08 -0.48
CA ALA A 287 14.83 12.54 -0.17
C ALA A 287 14.85 13.53 1.03
N GLU A 288 13.74 14.26 1.25
CA GLU A 288 13.55 15.18 2.38
C GLU A 288 13.13 14.46 3.68
N GLY A 289 12.99 13.12 3.64
CA GLY A 289 12.64 12.31 4.82
C GLY A 289 11.14 12.18 5.08
N ILE A 290 10.28 12.52 4.12
CA ILE A 290 8.82 12.42 4.27
C ILE A 290 8.37 11.00 3.93
N SER A 291 7.60 10.38 4.83
CA SER A 291 6.94 9.08 4.62
C SER A 291 5.43 9.17 4.92
N GLY A 292 4.64 8.44 4.16
CA GLY A 292 3.22 8.26 4.36
C GLY A 292 2.30 9.40 3.92
N ARG A 293 2.81 10.58 3.65
CA ARG A 293 1.99 11.75 3.30
C ARG A 293 1.72 11.80 1.80
N PHE A 294 0.50 12.19 1.46
CA PHE A 294 0.12 12.49 0.09
C PHE A 294 0.60 13.87 -0.33
N ASP A 295 1.07 13.99 -1.56
CA ASP A 295 1.16 15.25 -2.28
C ASP A 295 -0.22 15.58 -2.89
N PRO A 296 -0.88 16.66 -2.46
CA PRO A 296 -2.19 17.05 -2.98
C PRO A 296 -2.19 17.32 -4.50
N GLN A 297 -1.06 17.76 -5.04
CA GLN A 297 -0.94 18.04 -6.48
C GLN A 297 -0.94 16.74 -7.27
N LYS A 298 -0.21 15.71 -6.82
CA LYS A 298 -0.22 14.38 -7.45
C LYS A 298 -1.61 13.76 -7.44
N MET A 299 -2.28 13.75 -6.28
CA MET A 299 -3.64 13.20 -6.15
C MET A 299 -4.65 13.91 -7.04
N THR A 300 -4.56 15.24 -7.14
CA THR A 300 -5.42 16.03 -8.03
C THR A 300 -5.09 15.80 -9.51
N ALA A 301 -3.81 15.71 -9.84
CA ALA A 301 -3.35 15.51 -11.23
C ALA A 301 -3.81 14.17 -11.78
N ILE A 302 -3.61 13.08 -11.04
CA ILE A 302 -4.07 11.74 -11.48
C ILE A 302 -5.60 11.67 -11.56
N GLY A 303 -6.34 12.26 -10.60
CA GLY A 303 -7.79 12.34 -10.66
C GLY A 303 -8.30 13.08 -11.89
N ASN A 304 -7.71 14.24 -12.20
CA ASN A 304 -8.03 15.01 -13.41
C ASN A 304 -7.73 14.22 -14.70
N TYR A 305 -6.57 13.59 -14.75
CA TYR A 305 -6.17 12.74 -15.89
C TYR A 305 -7.20 11.62 -16.13
N LEU A 306 -7.59 10.89 -15.09
CA LEU A 306 -8.57 9.81 -15.21
C LEU A 306 -9.95 10.32 -15.66
N PHE A 307 -10.36 11.50 -15.18
CA PHE A 307 -11.59 12.13 -15.58
C PHE A 307 -11.56 12.56 -17.06
N GLU A 308 -10.50 13.24 -17.48
CA GLU A 308 -10.32 13.72 -18.86
C GLU A 308 -10.19 12.57 -19.87
N ALA A 309 -9.49 11.50 -19.48
CA ALA A 309 -9.39 10.28 -20.27
C ALA A 309 -10.72 9.49 -20.35
N GLY A 310 -11.75 9.89 -19.56
CA GLY A 310 -13.06 9.24 -19.54
C GLY A 310 -13.04 7.86 -18.88
N ILE A 311 -12.09 7.62 -18.00
CA ILE A 311 -11.92 6.36 -17.26
C ILE A 311 -12.92 6.30 -16.09
N LEU A 312 -13.23 7.46 -15.47
CA LEU A 312 -14.12 7.51 -14.31
C LEU A 312 -15.58 7.32 -14.71
N LYS A 313 -16.22 6.40 -14.01
CA LYS A 313 -17.64 6.06 -14.21
C LYS A 313 -18.40 6.20 -12.90
N ASP A 314 -19.70 6.44 -13.00
CA ASP A 314 -20.62 6.40 -11.86
C ASP A 314 -21.00 4.96 -11.48
N GLY A 315 -21.86 4.82 -10.46
CA GLY A 315 -22.37 3.53 -9.99
C GLY A 315 -23.23 2.76 -11.00
N ASN A 316 -23.69 3.41 -12.08
CA ASN A 316 -24.43 2.80 -13.19
C ASN A 316 -23.51 2.37 -14.34
N GLY A 317 -22.20 2.67 -14.23
CA GLY A 317 -21.21 2.39 -15.28
C GLY A 317 -21.13 3.47 -16.37
N GLU A 318 -21.86 4.59 -16.21
CA GLU A 318 -21.83 5.71 -17.14
C GLU A 318 -20.64 6.63 -16.85
N LYS A 319 -20.05 7.19 -17.92
CA LYS A 319 -18.94 8.14 -17.79
C LYS A 319 -19.37 9.36 -16.97
N LEU A 320 -18.53 9.77 -16.00
CA LEU A 320 -18.83 10.95 -15.19
C LEU A 320 -18.92 12.21 -16.06
N ALA A 321 -20.05 12.91 -15.93
CA ALA A 321 -20.29 14.20 -16.61
C ALA A 321 -19.66 15.39 -15.84
N VAL A 322 -19.52 15.25 -14.52
CA VAL A 322 -18.99 16.30 -13.64
C VAL A 322 -17.74 15.80 -12.94
N ARG A 323 -16.69 16.62 -12.99
CA ARG A 323 -15.42 16.31 -12.33
C ARG A 323 -15.59 16.36 -10.81
N PRO A 324 -15.20 15.29 -10.08
CA PRO A 324 -15.19 15.28 -8.64
C PRO A 324 -14.17 16.24 -8.03
N ASP A 325 -14.38 16.62 -6.78
CA ASP A 325 -13.34 17.23 -5.96
C ASP A 325 -12.41 16.13 -5.41
N PHE A 326 -11.28 15.95 -6.06
CA PHE A 326 -10.31 14.93 -5.68
C PHE A 326 -9.58 15.24 -4.37
N SER A 327 -9.66 16.47 -3.85
CA SER A 327 -9.10 16.78 -2.53
C SER A 327 -9.80 16.03 -1.39
N ALA A 328 -11.06 15.64 -1.61
CA ALA A 328 -11.81 14.83 -0.66
C ALA A 328 -11.45 13.32 -0.68
N TYR A 329 -10.64 12.86 -1.66
CA TYR A 329 -10.33 11.43 -1.84
C TYR A 329 -9.17 10.93 -0.98
N PHE A 330 -8.46 11.83 -0.30
CA PHE A 330 -7.36 11.49 0.58
C PHE A 330 -7.34 12.38 1.82
N THR A 331 -6.57 12.00 2.83
CA THR A 331 -6.31 12.82 4.02
C THR A 331 -4.87 12.63 4.50
N ASN A 332 -4.27 13.72 5.01
CA ASN A 332 -3.00 13.70 5.72
C ASN A 332 -3.17 13.96 7.24
N ASP A 333 -4.40 14.17 7.71
CA ASP A 333 -4.68 14.68 9.07
C ASP A 333 -4.39 13.64 10.16
N LEU A 334 -4.30 12.36 9.80
CA LEU A 334 -4.14 11.24 10.73
C LEU A 334 -2.67 10.92 11.05
N LEU A 335 -1.72 11.55 10.34
CA LEU A 335 -0.29 11.26 10.47
C LEU A 335 0.46 12.18 11.45
N GLY A 336 -0.16 13.23 11.91
CA GLY A 336 0.46 14.23 12.78
C GLY A 336 1.31 15.24 12.03
#